data_bb2661d3b58783e22f4e40b6dc17804c
#
_entry.id   bb2661d3b58783e22f4e40b6dc17804c
#
_cell.length_a   1.000
_cell.length_b   1.000
_cell.length_c   1.000
_cell.angle_alpha   90.00
_cell.angle_beta   90.00
_cell.angle_gamma   90.00
#
_symmetry.space_group_name_H-M   'P 1'
#
loop_
_entity.id
_entity.type
_entity.pdbx_description
1 polymer ?
#
loop_
_entity_poly.entity_id
_entity_poly.type
_entity_poly.pdbx_seq_one_letter_code
_entity_poly.pdbx_strand_id
1 'polypeptide(L)'
;MKTLKLRIKDKHIKELNRLSGSVNFVWNYVNALSFEHLKRTGKFFSAYDLNEYTKGSGEYLGLHSQTLQAINETHAKSRKQFKKAKLSWRSNRPDAKRKSLGWIPFKKSAIKYLQTRQTGKKALKSTIQLSLSKGQKLIIDVFDSYNLSLYQINTLEIVQDSRNRWYACITVKDFPKQVSGKGSVGIDLGLKESATTSNGDKLTIKQTQKWANKLAVAQRAKNKKRVKAIHAKIKNTRLDLIHKFTTKLVKDNSLIVVGDVKSRSFTNSMTKLAKSTYDAGWFELKRQLEYKCKHAGCQFEIVNESYTTQTCSCCHKISDSSPRGRAGLRIRGWTCAECGTWHNRDINAAKNILAVGLDRLAVGIPSV
;
A
#
# COMPACT_ATOMS: atom_id res chain seq x y z
N MET A 1 -0.08 -13.47 6.44
CA MET A 1 0.23 -12.40 7.40
C MET A 1 -0.48 -11.11 7.02
N LYS A 2 -0.96 -10.33 7.99
CA LYS A 2 -1.65 -9.04 7.79
C LYS A 2 -0.90 -7.95 8.53
N THR A 3 -0.85 -6.73 7.98
CA THR A 3 -0.24 -5.56 8.66
C THR A 3 -1.33 -4.59 9.08
N LEU A 4 -1.37 -4.29 10.38
CA LEU A 4 -2.27 -3.30 10.98
C LEU A 4 -1.49 -1.99 11.19
N LYS A 5 -2.04 -0.86 10.73
CA LYS A 5 -1.42 0.45 10.89
C LYS A 5 -2.23 1.29 11.88
N LEU A 6 -1.68 1.53 13.06
CA LEU A 6 -2.31 2.23 14.17
C LEU A 6 -1.58 3.55 14.46
N ARG A 7 -2.33 4.63 14.70
CA ARG A 7 -1.77 5.92 15.07
C ARG A 7 -1.30 5.88 16.52
N ILE A 8 -0.03 6.28 16.79
CA ILE A 8 0.52 6.44 18.13
C ILE A 8 0.12 7.81 18.68
N LYS A 9 -0.17 7.93 19.99
CA LYS A 9 -0.47 9.20 20.64
C LYS A 9 0.73 10.13 20.66
N ASP A 10 0.48 11.43 20.52
CA ASP A 10 1.52 12.45 20.32
C ASP A 10 2.43 12.65 21.55
N LYS A 11 1.99 12.25 22.76
CA LYS A 11 2.80 12.31 23.99
C LYS A 11 4.14 11.53 23.88
N HIS A 12 4.23 10.56 22.97
CA HIS A 12 5.42 9.73 22.79
C HIS A 12 6.43 10.31 21.76
N ILE A 13 6.13 11.43 21.10
CA ILE A 13 6.92 11.99 20.00
C ILE A 13 8.38 12.23 20.38
N LYS A 14 8.65 12.79 21.57
CA LYS A 14 10.01 13.11 22.03
C LYS A 14 10.89 11.87 22.07
N GLU A 15 10.42 10.81 22.72
CA GLU A 15 11.15 9.55 22.84
C GLU A 15 11.30 8.81 21.51
N LEU A 16 10.25 8.78 20.69
CA LEU A 16 10.31 8.18 19.37
C LEU A 16 11.30 8.89 18.44
N ASN A 17 11.41 10.22 18.53
CA ASN A 17 12.42 10.97 17.78
C ASN A 17 13.84 10.64 18.26
N ARG A 18 14.08 10.48 19.56
CA ARG A 18 15.35 10.08 20.15
C ARG A 18 15.77 8.70 19.64
N LEU A 19 14.89 7.69 19.79
CA LEU A 19 15.15 6.31 19.33
C LEU A 19 15.37 6.25 17.83
N SER A 20 14.62 7.02 17.05
CA SER A 20 14.83 7.09 15.59
C SER A 20 16.20 7.70 15.24
N GLY A 21 16.72 8.64 16.06
CA GLY A 21 18.08 9.14 15.94
C GLY A 21 19.12 8.05 16.13
N SER A 22 18.96 7.22 17.17
CA SER A 22 19.79 6.05 17.42
C SER A 22 19.77 5.03 16.27
N VAL A 23 18.57 4.75 15.73
CA VAL A 23 18.43 3.87 14.55
C VAL A 23 19.13 4.45 13.33
N ASN A 24 19.02 5.76 13.08
CA ASN A 24 19.72 6.41 11.96
C ASN A 24 21.25 6.34 12.14
N PHE A 25 21.74 6.46 13.37
CA PHE A 25 23.17 6.32 13.67
C PHE A 25 23.67 4.92 13.31
N VAL A 26 23.00 3.85 13.80
CA VAL A 26 23.35 2.46 13.45
C VAL A 26 23.27 2.23 11.95
N TRP A 27 22.21 2.68 11.29
CA TRP A 27 22.08 2.56 9.84
C TRP A 27 23.25 3.18 9.09
N ASN A 28 23.66 4.39 9.47
CA ASN A 28 24.75 5.09 8.81
C ASN A 28 26.10 4.40 9.08
N TYR A 29 26.33 3.93 10.29
CA TYR A 29 27.52 3.17 10.65
C TYR A 29 27.66 1.91 9.80
N VAL A 30 26.63 1.05 9.77
CA VAL A 30 26.69 -0.19 8.97
C VAL A 30 26.76 0.07 7.46
N ASN A 31 26.17 1.19 7.00
CA ASN A 31 26.24 1.59 5.61
C ASN A 31 27.66 2.03 5.20
N ALA A 32 28.37 2.78 6.04
CA ALA A 32 29.75 3.15 5.84
C ALA A 32 30.67 1.93 5.90
N LEU A 33 30.54 1.13 6.97
CA LEU A 33 31.33 -0.08 7.20
C LEU A 33 31.21 -1.08 6.02
N SER A 34 29.97 -1.35 5.60
CA SER A 34 29.70 -2.26 4.48
C SER A 34 30.26 -1.74 3.15
N PHE A 35 30.29 -0.44 2.95
CA PHE A 35 30.86 0.17 1.74
C PHE A 35 32.40 0.11 1.73
N GLU A 36 33.05 0.40 2.84
CA GLU A 36 34.51 0.28 2.96
C GLU A 36 35.00 -1.18 2.85
N HIS A 37 34.25 -2.13 3.41
CA HIS A 37 34.54 -3.55 3.23
C HIS A 37 34.42 -3.97 1.76
N LEU A 38 33.36 -3.53 1.05
CA LEU A 38 33.21 -3.78 -0.38
C LEU A 38 34.39 -3.26 -1.20
N LYS A 39 34.87 -2.05 -0.91
CA LYS A 39 36.03 -1.47 -1.61
C LYS A 39 37.30 -2.31 -1.43
N ARG A 40 37.51 -2.86 -0.23
CA ARG A 40 38.72 -3.62 0.10
C ARG A 40 38.68 -5.05 -0.41
N THR A 41 37.52 -5.70 -0.36
CA THR A 41 37.40 -7.15 -0.60
C THR A 41 36.58 -7.53 -1.82
N GLY A 42 35.89 -6.58 -2.46
CA GLY A 42 34.93 -6.86 -3.53
C GLY A 42 33.65 -7.56 -3.05
N LYS A 43 33.54 -7.87 -1.75
CA LYS A 43 32.41 -8.61 -1.18
C LYS A 43 31.57 -7.72 -0.26
N PHE A 44 30.29 -8.04 -0.16
CA PHE A 44 29.39 -7.37 0.78
C PHE A 44 29.29 -8.13 2.08
N PHE A 45 29.20 -7.42 3.21
CA PHE A 45 28.77 -8.01 4.45
C PHE A 45 27.34 -8.56 4.35
N SER A 46 27.10 -9.73 4.93
CA SER A 46 25.77 -10.22 5.26
C SER A 46 25.20 -9.49 6.47
N ALA A 47 23.92 -9.72 6.78
CA ALA A 47 23.34 -9.20 8.02
C ALA A 47 23.98 -9.82 9.27
N TYR A 48 24.46 -11.05 9.17
CA TYR A 48 25.15 -11.77 10.24
C TYR A 48 26.50 -11.12 10.57
N ASP A 49 27.30 -10.83 9.56
CA ASP A 49 28.59 -10.16 9.73
C ASP A 49 28.40 -8.79 10.40
N LEU A 50 27.38 -8.02 9.99
CA LEU A 50 27.07 -6.71 10.56
C LEU A 50 26.65 -6.80 12.05
N ASN A 51 26.10 -7.93 12.50
CA ASN A 51 25.71 -8.09 13.90
C ASN A 51 26.92 -8.07 14.83
N GLU A 52 28.05 -8.64 14.42
CA GLU A 52 29.31 -8.63 15.23
C GLU A 52 29.81 -7.20 15.46
N TYR A 53 29.72 -6.34 14.44
CA TYR A 53 30.15 -4.94 14.54
C TYR A 53 29.18 -4.04 15.33
N THR A 54 27.94 -4.49 15.53
CA THR A 54 26.91 -3.73 16.27
C THR A 54 26.59 -4.31 17.64
N LYS A 55 27.21 -5.44 18.00
CA LYS A 55 27.07 -6.12 19.30
C LYS A 55 27.41 -5.17 20.45
N GLY A 56 26.60 -5.14 21.50
CA GLY A 56 26.81 -4.28 22.67
C GLY A 56 26.41 -2.82 22.51
N SER A 57 26.35 -2.27 21.28
CA SER A 57 26.05 -0.85 21.06
C SER A 57 24.63 -0.43 21.51
N GLY A 58 23.72 -1.40 21.68
CA GLY A 58 22.35 -1.15 22.12
C GLY A 58 22.27 -0.48 23.49
N GLU A 59 23.21 -0.74 24.37
CA GLU A 59 23.26 -0.15 25.71
C GLU A 59 23.44 1.37 25.68
N TYR A 60 24.33 1.87 24.85
CA TYR A 60 24.61 3.31 24.70
C TYR A 60 23.53 4.02 23.88
N LEU A 61 22.90 3.31 22.95
CA LEU A 61 21.92 3.87 22.04
C LEU A 61 20.47 3.76 22.55
N GLY A 62 20.25 3.05 23.66
CA GLY A 62 18.92 2.79 24.18
C GLY A 62 18.08 1.87 23.29
N LEU A 63 18.72 0.98 22.50
CA LEU A 63 18.05 0.09 21.55
C LEU A 63 18.13 -1.37 22.03
N HIS A 64 17.04 -2.12 21.85
CA HIS A 64 17.05 -3.57 22.09
C HIS A 64 17.98 -4.28 21.08
N SER A 65 18.67 -5.34 21.50
CA SER A 65 19.60 -6.11 20.63
C SER A 65 18.95 -6.59 19.34
N GLN A 66 17.71 -7.06 19.41
CA GLN A 66 16.96 -7.46 18.21
C GLN A 66 16.56 -6.30 17.29
N THR A 67 16.49 -5.07 17.80
CA THR A 67 16.33 -3.88 16.96
C THR A 67 17.58 -3.64 16.13
N LEU A 68 18.79 -3.81 16.71
CA LEU A 68 20.05 -3.73 15.98
C LEU A 68 20.10 -4.77 14.86
N GLN A 69 19.78 -6.04 15.16
CA GLN A 69 19.69 -7.10 14.15
C GLN A 69 18.70 -6.77 13.03
N ALA A 70 17.50 -6.25 13.37
CA ALA A 70 16.50 -5.87 12.38
C ALA A 70 16.98 -4.72 11.47
N ILE A 71 17.78 -3.78 11.99
CA ILE A 71 18.41 -2.72 11.19
C ILE A 71 19.41 -3.34 10.20
N ASN A 72 20.28 -4.24 10.65
CA ASN A 72 21.29 -4.91 9.82
C ASN A 72 20.64 -5.75 8.72
N GLU A 73 19.60 -6.54 9.05
CA GLU A 73 18.83 -7.32 8.09
C GLU A 73 18.17 -6.43 7.03
N THR A 74 17.55 -5.32 7.46
CA THR A 74 16.88 -4.38 6.56
C THR A 74 17.90 -3.68 5.67
N HIS A 75 19.08 -3.32 6.19
CA HIS A 75 20.17 -2.72 5.43
C HIS A 75 20.67 -3.69 4.35
N ALA A 76 21.04 -4.93 4.71
CA ALA A 76 21.55 -5.93 3.77
C ALA A 76 20.51 -6.26 2.69
N LYS A 77 19.22 -6.45 3.08
CA LYS A 77 18.11 -6.68 2.16
C LYS A 77 17.91 -5.51 1.19
N SER A 78 17.91 -4.28 1.71
CA SER A 78 17.70 -3.08 0.87
C SER A 78 18.84 -2.90 -0.13
N ARG A 79 20.08 -3.12 0.27
CA ARG A 79 21.23 -3.06 -0.62
C ARG A 79 21.11 -4.08 -1.77
N LYS A 80 20.75 -5.34 -1.46
CA LYS A 80 20.50 -6.38 -2.46
C LYS A 80 19.35 -6.03 -3.38
N GLN A 81 18.23 -5.57 -2.84
CA GLN A 81 17.02 -5.21 -3.59
C GLN A 81 17.27 -4.04 -4.56
N PHE A 82 17.95 -3.01 -4.12
CA PHE A 82 18.22 -1.81 -4.93
C PHE A 82 19.51 -1.92 -5.74
N LYS A 83 20.26 -3.02 -5.64
CA LYS A 83 21.54 -3.26 -6.34
C LYS A 83 22.53 -2.10 -6.16
N LYS A 84 22.63 -1.53 -4.94
CA LYS A 84 23.47 -0.37 -4.63
C LYS A 84 24.67 -0.77 -3.75
N ALA A 85 25.84 -0.27 -4.11
CA ALA A 85 27.04 -0.41 -3.30
C ALA A 85 26.91 0.33 -1.96
N LYS A 86 26.33 1.53 -1.98
CA LYS A 86 26.08 2.38 -0.81
C LYS A 86 24.64 2.88 -0.82
N LEU A 87 23.93 2.75 0.30
CA LEU A 87 22.60 3.28 0.48
C LEU A 87 22.63 4.75 0.90
N SER A 88 21.49 5.43 0.82
CA SER A 88 21.37 6.82 1.28
C SER A 88 21.55 6.92 2.79
N TRP A 89 22.25 7.97 3.22
CA TRP A 89 22.38 8.32 4.64
C TRP A 89 21.03 8.73 5.22
N ARG A 90 20.83 8.41 6.49
CA ARG A 90 19.62 8.77 7.24
C ARG A 90 19.94 9.88 8.23
N SER A 91 19.08 10.89 8.30
CA SER A 91 19.18 11.96 9.28
C SER A 91 17.80 12.49 9.64
N ASN A 92 17.56 12.72 10.94
CA ASN A 92 16.37 13.42 11.44
C ASN A 92 16.72 14.77 12.09
N ARG A 93 17.97 15.24 11.95
CA ARG A 93 18.41 16.52 12.48
C ARG A 93 17.58 17.67 11.88
N PRO A 94 17.30 18.75 12.66
CA PRO A 94 16.56 19.91 12.18
C PRO A 94 17.19 20.61 10.98
N ASP A 95 18.52 20.66 10.93
CA ASP A 95 19.36 21.32 9.93
C ASP A 95 19.65 20.47 8.68
N ALA A 96 19.30 19.19 8.70
CA ALA A 96 19.58 18.31 7.58
C ALA A 96 18.87 18.77 6.30
N LYS A 97 19.59 18.90 5.17
CA LYS A 97 19.04 19.23 3.83
C LYS A 97 17.94 18.23 3.42
N ARG A 98 18.13 16.94 3.72
CA ARG A 98 17.14 15.87 3.51
C ARG A 98 16.90 15.14 4.82
N LYS A 99 15.68 15.24 5.33
CA LYS A 99 15.25 14.50 6.53
C LYS A 99 14.72 13.14 6.14
N SER A 100 15.24 12.12 6.82
CA SER A 100 14.65 10.78 6.77
C SER A 100 13.42 10.73 7.67
N LEU A 101 12.40 10.03 7.25
CA LEU A 101 11.28 9.72 8.12
C LEU A 101 11.74 8.74 9.22
N GLY A 102 11.22 8.94 10.42
CA GLY A 102 11.54 8.09 11.56
C GLY A 102 11.10 6.63 11.30
N TRP A 103 11.94 5.70 11.72
CA TRP A 103 11.71 4.26 11.62
C TRP A 103 12.42 3.54 12.76
N ILE A 104 11.71 2.64 13.46
CA ILE A 104 12.23 1.87 14.59
C ILE A 104 11.63 0.47 14.51
N PRO A 105 12.40 -0.57 14.17
CA PRO A 105 11.91 -1.94 14.06
C PRO A 105 11.99 -2.68 15.39
N PHE A 106 10.99 -3.51 15.68
CA PHE A 106 10.95 -4.43 16.81
C PHE A 106 10.58 -5.84 16.35
N LYS A 107 11.32 -6.84 16.81
CA LYS A 107 11.00 -8.26 16.62
C LYS A 107 10.07 -8.75 17.76
N LYS A 108 9.46 -9.90 17.58
CA LYS A 108 8.41 -10.47 18.46
C LYS A 108 8.77 -10.45 19.95
N SER A 109 9.99 -10.85 20.32
CA SER A 109 10.41 -10.92 21.75
C SER A 109 10.52 -9.57 22.44
N ALA A 110 10.67 -8.48 21.67
CA ALA A 110 10.72 -7.12 22.20
C ALA A 110 9.32 -6.47 22.32
N ILE A 111 8.24 -7.20 22.01
CA ILE A 111 6.88 -6.66 21.93
C ILE A 111 5.98 -7.41 22.90
N LYS A 112 5.30 -6.69 23.80
CA LYS A 112 4.26 -7.23 24.67
C LYS A 112 2.97 -6.43 24.51
N TYR A 113 1.90 -7.06 24.06
CA TYR A 113 0.55 -6.48 24.17
C TYR A 113 0.14 -6.45 25.62
N LEU A 114 -0.40 -5.32 26.10
CA LEU A 114 -0.84 -5.19 27.48
C LEU A 114 -2.36 -5.24 27.59
N GLN A 115 -3.07 -4.35 26.89
CA GLN A 115 -4.51 -4.25 27.00
C GLN A 115 -5.14 -3.42 25.89
N THR A 116 -6.44 -3.62 25.67
CA THR A 116 -7.31 -2.73 24.88
C THR A 116 -8.41 -2.20 25.80
N ARG A 117 -8.63 -0.89 25.78
CA ARG A 117 -9.67 -0.21 26.54
C ARG A 117 -10.60 0.56 25.61
N GLN A 118 -11.89 0.54 25.90
CA GLN A 118 -12.85 1.39 25.24
C GLN A 118 -12.76 2.81 25.81
N THR A 119 -12.66 3.83 24.94
CA THR A 119 -12.50 5.24 25.31
C THR A 119 -13.67 6.12 24.85
N GLY A 120 -14.69 5.54 24.23
CA GLY A 120 -15.90 6.19 23.76
C GLY A 120 -16.85 5.15 23.15
N LYS A 121 -17.99 5.57 22.60
CA LYS A 121 -19.03 4.64 22.08
C LYS A 121 -18.49 3.60 21.12
N LYS A 122 -17.47 3.92 20.30
CA LYS A 122 -16.84 2.99 19.32
C LYS A 122 -15.32 3.15 19.25
N ALA A 123 -14.69 3.95 20.12
CA ALA A 123 -13.28 4.22 20.07
C ALA A 123 -12.51 3.30 21.01
N LEU A 124 -11.55 2.55 20.48
CA LEU A 124 -10.66 1.69 21.24
C LEU A 124 -9.26 2.33 21.32
N LYS A 125 -8.59 2.04 22.40
CA LYS A 125 -7.20 2.40 22.68
C LYS A 125 -6.47 1.14 23.13
N SER A 126 -5.37 0.80 22.46
CA SER A 126 -4.51 -0.29 22.90
C SER A 126 -3.19 0.25 23.44
N THR A 127 -2.66 -0.48 24.41
CA THR A 127 -1.38 -0.19 25.04
C THR A 127 -0.41 -1.34 24.75
N ILE A 128 0.79 -1.00 24.24
CA ILE A 128 1.82 -1.94 23.85
C ILE A 128 3.10 -1.58 24.60
N GLN A 129 3.76 -2.55 25.18
CA GLN A 129 5.08 -2.41 25.80
C GLN A 129 6.14 -2.87 24.80
N LEU A 130 7.18 -2.08 24.67
CA LEU A 130 8.35 -2.34 23.84
C LEU A 130 9.58 -2.41 24.74
N SER A 131 10.35 -3.48 24.63
CA SER A 131 11.60 -3.64 25.35
C SER A 131 12.72 -2.84 24.66
N LEU A 132 13.44 -2.08 25.46
CA LEU A 132 14.64 -1.34 25.07
C LEU A 132 15.89 -1.99 25.68
N SER A 133 17.02 -1.28 25.71
CA SER A 133 18.23 -1.76 26.39
C SER A 133 18.11 -1.75 27.92
N LYS A 134 18.96 -2.53 28.60
CA LYS A 134 19.10 -2.56 30.07
C LYS A 134 17.78 -2.71 30.84
N GLY A 135 16.87 -3.55 30.31
CA GLY A 135 15.56 -3.77 30.95
C GLY A 135 14.57 -2.61 30.86
N GLN A 136 14.94 -1.50 30.25
CA GLN A 136 14.05 -0.37 30.03
C GLN A 136 12.87 -0.76 29.14
N LYS A 137 11.71 -0.17 29.41
CA LYS A 137 10.47 -0.44 28.70
C LYS A 137 9.84 0.86 28.23
N LEU A 138 9.45 0.90 26.97
CA LEU A 138 8.65 1.98 26.40
C LEU A 138 7.21 1.51 26.29
N ILE A 139 6.30 2.16 26.99
CA ILE A 139 4.87 1.88 26.90
C ILE A 139 4.25 2.89 25.95
N ILE A 140 3.70 2.43 24.83
CA ILE A 140 3.06 3.27 23.83
C ILE A 140 1.55 3.05 23.80
N ASP A 141 0.82 4.15 23.64
CA ASP A 141 -0.61 4.15 23.41
C ASP A 141 -0.93 4.37 21.94
N VAL A 142 -1.79 3.54 21.38
CA VAL A 142 -2.25 3.63 19.99
C VAL A 142 -3.76 3.80 19.91
N PHE A 143 -4.24 4.57 18.92
CA PHE A 143 -5.66 4.57 18.54
C PHE A 143 -5.94 3.29 17.78
N ASP A 144 -6.77 2.44 18.35
CA ASP A 144 -7.02 1.09 17.84
C ASP A 144 -8.34 1.05 17.05
N SER A 145 -8.24 0.84 15.74
CA SER A 145 -9.38 0.68 14.85
C SER A 145 -9.67 -0.78 14.49
N TYR A 146 -8.89 -1.73 15.04
CA TYR A 146 -8.98 -3.14 14.68
C TYR A 146 -9.35 -4.06 15.84
N ASN A 147 -9.34 -3.57 17.06
CA ASN A 147 -9.38 -4.36 18.31
C ASN A 147 -8.18 -5.33 18.39
N LEU A 148 -7.04 -4.80 18.78
CA LEU A 148 -5.76 -5.53 18.77
C LEU A 148 -5.75 -6.78 19.65
N SER A 149 -6.69 -6.90 20.61
CA SER A 149 -6.86 -8.11 21.44
C SER A 149 -7.19 -9.37 20.63
N LEU A 150 -7.75 -9.21 19.42
CA LEU A 150 -8.13 -10.31 18.53
C LEU A 150 -6.97 -10.84 17.67
N TYR A 151 -5.75 -10.31 17.84
CA TYR A 151 -4.64 -10.56 16.92
C TYR A 151 -3.39 -11.05 17.63
N GLN A 152 -2.71 -12.03 17.05
CA GLN A 152 -1.40 -12.46 17.49
C GLN A 152 -0.30 -11.62 16.82
N ILE A 153 0.37 -10.78 17.62
CA ILE A 153 1.44 -9.90 17.14
C ILE A 153 2.69 -10.72 16.80
N ASN A 154 3.29 -10.43 15.64
CA ASN A 154 4.55 -11.04 15.20
C ASN A 154 5.71 -10.03 15.20
N THR A 155 5.59 -8.91 14.47
CA THR A 155 6.59 -7.84 14.45
C THR A 155 5.89 -6.48 14.52
N LEU A 156 6.65 -5.46 14.92
CA LEU A 156 6.17 -4.09 14.98
C LEU A 156 7.23 -3.15 14.43
N GLU A 157 6.85 -2.30 13.51
CA GLU A 157 7.67 -1.18 13.06
C GLU A 157 6.99 0.13 13.44
N ILE A 158 7.71 0.98 14.15
CA ILE A 158 7.25 2.35 14.41
C ILE A 158 7.75 3.23 13.26
N VAL A 159 6.84 3.90 12.57
CA VAL A 159 7.15 4.71 11.39
C VAL A 159 6.56 6.11 11.50
N GLN A 160 7.30 7.10 10.98
CA GLN A 160 6.87 8.50 10.94
C GLN A 160 6.35 8.87 9.55
N ASP A 161 5.26 9.62 9.49
CA ASP A 161 4.80 10.20 8.23
C ASP A 161 5.42 11.59 7.96
N SER A 162 5.21 12.12 6.75
CA SER A 162 5.72 13.43 6.34
C SER A 162 5.14 14.64 7.14
N ARG A 163 4.15 14.38 8.01
CA ARG A 163 3.53 15.36 8.92
C ARG A 163 4.03 15.21 10.35
N ASN A 164 5.10 14.45 10.56
CA ASN A 164 5.69 14.12 11.87
C ASN A 164 4.75 13.32 12.81
N ARG A 165 3.80 12.57 12.24
CA ARG A 165 2.93 11.67 13.01
C ARG A 165 3.52 10.28 13.03
N TRP A 166 3.42 9.62 14.18
CA TRP A 166 3.95 8.29 14.39
C TRP A 166 2.86 7.22 14.32
N TYR A 167 3.20 6.09 13.73
CA TYR A 167 2.33 4.94 13.55
C TYR A 167 3.04 3.66 13.95
N ALA A 168 2.32 2.75 14.60
CA ALA A 168 2.70 1.36 14.78
C ALA A 168 2.18 0.54 13.60
N CYS A 169 3.07 0.01 12.78
CA CYS A 169 2.77 -0.96 11.74
C CYS A 169 3.00 -2.35 12.32
N ILE A 170 1.94 -3.04 12.70
CA ILE A 170 1.98 -4.32 13.42
C ILE A 170 1.69 -5.44 12.44
N THR A 171 2.63 -6.36 12.28
CA THR A 171 2.41 -7.57 11.50
C THR A 171 1.81 -8.64 12.41
N VAL A 172 0.71 -9.24 11.99
CA VAL A 172 0.01 -10.29 12.73
C VAL A 172 0.01 -11.58 11.94
N LYS A 173 0.16 -12.71 12.65
CA LYS A 173 0.12 -14.05 12.07
C LYS A 173 -1.30 -14.60 12.03
N ASP A 174 -2.01 -14.44 13.13
CA ASP A 174 -3.37 -14.86 13.29
C ASP A 174 -4.31 -13.65 13.36
N PHE A 175 -5.43 -13.74 12.66
CA PHE A 175 -6.44 -12.69 12.57
C PHE A 175 -7.80 -13.30 12.20
N PRO A 176 -8.91 -12.63 12.53
CA PRO A 176 -10.25 -13.11 12.19
C PRO A 176 -10.38 -13.33 10.69
N LYS A 177 -10.79 -14.53 10.28
CA LYS A 177 -11.03 -14.86 8.88
C LYS A 177 -12.24 -14.07 8.37
N GLN A 178 -12.10 -13.52 7.18
CA GLN A 178 -13.21 -12.97 6.43
C GLN A 178 -13.78 -14.09 5.54
N VAL A 179 -15.05 -14.04 5.26
CA VAL A 179 -15.71 -14.96 4.33
C VAL A 179 -16.07 -14.16 3.08
N SER A 180 -15.79 -14.71 1.90
CA SER A 180 -16.21 -14.14 0.62
C SER A 180 -17.70 -14.40 0.37
N GLY A 181 -18.30 -13.60 -0.51
CA GLY A 181 -19.63 -13.88 -1.04
C GLY A 181 -19.63 -15.04 -2.04
N LYS A 182 -20.76 -15.21 -2.75
CA LYS A 182 -20.94 -16.27 -3.74
C LYS A 182 -20.92 -15.78 -5.19
N GLY A 183 -21.01 -14.45 -5.42
CA GLY A 183 -21.07 -13.86 -6.75
C GLY A 183 -19.76 -13.93 -7.53
N SER A 184 -19.83 -13.52 -8.80
CA SER A 184 -18.67 -13.32 -9.66
C SER A 184 -18.74 -11.94 -10.32
N VAL A 185 -17.61 -11.24 -10.41
CA VAL A 185 -17.58 -9.88 -10.95
C VAL A 185 -16.33 -9.62 -11.78
N GLY A 186 -16.52 -9.00 -12.96
CA GLY A 186 -15.48 -8.42 -13.79
C GLY A 186 -15.31 -6.94 -13.51
N ILE A 187 -14.11 -6.41 -13.65
CA ILE A 187 -13.77 -5.01 -13.38
C ILE A 187 -12.96 -4.43 -14.53
N ASP A 188 -13.53 -3.43 -15.20
CA ASP A 188 -12.84 -2.57 -16.16
C ASP A 188 -12.22 -1.37 -15.45
N LEU A 189 -10.95 -1.04 -15.78
CA LEU A 189 -10.21 0.05 -15.17
C LEU A 189 -10.07 1.24 -16.12
N GLY A 190 -10.60 2.40 -15.74
CA GLY A 190 -10.62 3.61 -16.57
C GLY A 190 -10.13 4.88 -15.88
N LEU A 191 -9.96 5.96 -16.65
CA LEU A 191 -9.57 7.27 -16.13
C LEU A 191 -10.77 8.15 -15.74
N LYS A 192 -11.92 7.97 -16.39
CA LYS A 192 -13.16 8.71 -16.08
C LYS A 192 -13.78 8.15 -14.80
N GLU A 193 -14.06 6.87 -14.79
CA GLU A 193 -14.34 6.07 -13.61
C GLU A 193 -13.09 5.21 -13.33
N SER A 194 -12.61 5.22 -12.09
CA SER A 194 -11.38 4.47 -11.75
C SER A 194 -11.56 2.96 -11.87
N ALA A 195 -12.78 2.48 -11.69
CA ALA A 195 -13.19 1.11 -11.93
C ALA A 195 -14.71 1.07 -12.21
N THR A 196 -15.13 0.19 -13.13
CA THR A 196 -16.53 -0.13 -13.43
C THR A 196 -16.70 -1.64 -13.35
N THR A 197 -17.70 -2.12 -12.63
CA THR A 197 -17.97 -3.56 -12.50
C THR A 197 -18.94 -4.05 -13.56
N SER A 198 -18.95 -5.35 -13.83
CA SER A 198 -19.92 -6.02 -14.69
C SER A 198 -21.37 -5.85 -14.21
N ASN A 199 -21.58 -5.58 -12.92
CA ASN A 199 -22.89 -5.32 -12.31
C ASN A 199 -23.27 -3.83 -12.33
N GLY A 200 -22.43 -2.96 -12.90
CA GLY A 200 -22.70 -1.51 -13.01
C GLY A 200 -22.22 -0.65 -11.83
N ASP A 201 -21.67 -1.24 -10.76
CA ASP A 201 -21.06 -0.47 -9.66
C ASP A 201 -19.83 0.30 -10.17
N LYS A 202 -19.64 1.54 -9.69
CA LYS A 202 -18.57 2.43 -10.14
C LYS A 202 -17.75 2.96 -8.99
N LEU A 203 -16.44 3.04 -9.18
CA LEU A 203 -15.53 3.75 -8.31
C LEU A 203 -14.99 4.99 -9.00
N THR A 204 -15.35 6.16 -8.50
CA THR A 204 -14.87 7.45 -9.03
C THR A 204 -13.90 8.11 -8.07
N ILE A 205 -12.65 8.30 -8.50
CA ILE A 205 -11.60 8.94 -7.71
C ILE A 205 -11.08 10.18 -8.43
N LYS A 206 -11.47 11.38 -7.96
CA LYS A 206 -11.04 12.68 -8.50
C LYS A 206 -10.49 13.60 -7.40
N GLN A 207 -9.74 13.03 -6.46
CA GLN A 207 -9.31 13.76 -5.27
C GLN A 207 -8.28 14.85 -5.59
N THR A 208 -7.36 14.60 -6.52
CA THR A 208 -6.37 15.60 -6.94
C THR A 208 -7.05 16.80 -7.61
N GLN A 209 -8.06 16.57 -8.44
CA GLN A 209 -8.84 17.63 -9.08
C GLN A 209 -9.62 18.44 -8.04
N LYS A 210 -10.32 17.76 -7.10
CA LYS A 210 -11.09 18.40 -6.02
C LYS A 210 -10.25 19.35 -5.17
N TRP A 211 -8.99 19.03 -4.95
CA TRP A 211 -8.10 19.82 -4.08
C TRP A 211 -7.13 20.72 -4.86
N ALA A 212 -7.19 20.77 -6.19
CA ALA A 212 -6.23 21.48 -7.05
C ALA A 212 -6.08 22.96 -6.68
N ASN A 213 -7.20 23.71 -6.58
CA ASN A 213 -7.18 25.14 -6.27
C ASN A 213 -6.58 25.43 -4.88
N LYS A 214 -7.01 24.66 -3.85
CA LYS A 214 -6.48 24.81 -2.49
C LYS A 214 -4.98 24.48 -2.41
N LEU A 215 -4.54 23.50 -3.22
CA LEU A 215 -3.13 23.13 -3.31
C LEU A 215 -2.32 24.24 -3.99
N ALA A 216 -2.80 24.78 -5.10
CA ALA A 216 -2.13 25.88 -5.83
C ALA A 216 -1.96 27.14 -4.97
N VAL A 217 -3.00 27.54 -4.21
CA VAL A 217 -2.92 28.65 -3.25
C VAL A 217 -1.85 28.38 -2.19
N ALA A 218 -1.84 27.18 -1.58
CA ALA A 218 -0.86 26.84 -0.55
C ALA A 218 0.58 26.78 -1.09
N GLN A 219 0.76 26.37 -2.37
CA GLN A 219 2.06 26.34 -3.04
C GLN A 219 2.58 27.73 -3.34
N ARG A 220 1.74 28.64 -3.89
CA ARG A 220 2.10 30.04 -4.14
C ARG A 220 2.49 30.75 -2.84
N ALA A 221 1.76 30.52 -1.77
CA ALA A 221 2.07 31.03 -0.43
C ALA A 221 3.28 30.35 0.23
N LYS A 222 3.99 29.43 -0.46
CA LYS A 222 5.13 28.64 0.08
C LYS A 222 4.83 27.96 1.41
N ASN A 223 3.56 27.71 1.72
CA ASN A 223 3.11 27.09 2.98
C ASN A 223 3.30 25.56 2.93
N LYS A 224 4.54 25.13 3.17
CA LYS A 224 4.92 23.68 3.12
C LYS A 224 4.08 22.81 4.05
N LYS A 225 3.67 23.32 5.24
CA LYS A 225 2.84 22.57 6.20
C LYS A 225 1.45 22.32 5.61
N ARG A 226 0.83 23.33 5.00
CA ARG A 226 -0.49 23.20 4.35
C ARG A 226 -0.45 22.29 3.13
N VAL A 227 0.59 22.42 2.28
CA VAL A 227 0.80 21.55 1.12
C VAL A 227 0.86 20.07 1.55
N LYS A 228 1.67 19.73 2.56
CA LYS A 228 1.74 18.36 3.10
C LYS A 228 0.39 17.88 3.64
N ALA A 229 -0.37 18.75 4.30
CA ALA A 229 -1.69 18.40 4.83
C ALA A 229 -2.69 18.09 3.72
N ILE A 230 -2.69 18.86 2.62
CA ILE A 230 -3.57 18.63 1.45
C ILE A 230 -3.20 17.31 0.76
N HIS A 231 -1.92 17.06 0.49
CA HIS A 231 -1.47 15.79 -0.08
C HIS A 231 -1.85 14.57 0.79
N ALA A 232 -1.71 14.70 2.11
CA ALA A 232 -2.15 13.64 3.03
C ALA A 232 -3.67 13.43 2.96
N LYS A 233 -4.46 14.49 2.84
CA LYS A 233 -5.93 14.39 2.68
C LYS A 233 -6.30 13.69 1.38
N ILE A 234 -5.70 14.08 0.25
CA ILE A 234 -5.90 13.44 -1.07
C ILE A 234 -5.60 11.95 -0.97
N LYS A 235 -4.40 11.58 -0.46
CA LYS A 235 -3.99 10.18 -0.30
C LYS A 235 -4.96 9.40 0.57
N ASN A 236 -5.30 9.91 1.75
CA ASN A 236 -6.12 9.16 2.71
C ASN A 236 -7.56 8.98 2.20
N THR A 237 -8.15 10.01 1.57
CA THR A 237 -9.50 9.89 1.00
C THR A 237 -9.52 8.90 -0.16
N ARG A 238 -8.50 8.92 -1.03
CA ARG A 238 -8.37 7.92 -2.10
C ARG A 238 -8.28 6.50 -1.54
N LEU A 239 -7.43 6.28 -0.54
CA LEU A 239 -7.29 4.98 0.09
C LEU A 239 -8.60 4.51 0.75
N ASP A 240 -9.33 5.38 1.43
CA ASP A 240 -10.61 5.05 2.05
C ASP A 240 -11.66 4.62 1.01
N LEU A 241 -11.76 5.35 -0.10
CA LEU A 241 -12.66 4.99 -1.20
C LEU A 241 -12.33 3.61 -1.79
N ILE A 242 -11.05 3.36 -2.07
CA ILE A 242 -10.58 2.05 -2.58
C ILE A 242 -10.87 0.95 -1.54
N HIS A 243 -10.59 1.20 -0.25
CA HIS A 243 -10.86 0.22 0.79
C HIS A 243 -12.34 -0.16 0.92
N LYS A 244 -13.23 0.82 0.85
CA LYS A 244 -14.69 0.60 0.90
C LYS A 244 -15.14 -0.23 -0.30
N PHE A 245 -14.73 0.18 -1.49
CA PHE A 245 -15.07 -0.50 -2.74
C PHE A 245 -14.57 -1.96 -2.77
N THR A 246 -13.28 -2.17 -2.52
CA THR A 246 -12.70 -3.52 -2.54
C THR A 246 -13.23 -4.41 -1.42
N THR A 247 -13.59 -3.84 -0.25
CA THR A 247 -14.22 -4.62 0.83
C THR A 247 -15.62 -5.07 0.45
N LYS A 248 -16.42 -4.19 -0.18
CA LYS A 248 -17.74 -4.55 -0.70
C LYS A 248 -17.62 -5.69 -1.71
N LEU A 249 -16.73 -5.54 -2.72
CA LEU A 249 -16.55 -6.55 -3.77
C LEU A 249 -16.20 -7.93 -3.21
N VAL A 250 -15.23 -8.01 -2.29
CA VAL A 250 -14.82 -9.29 -1.68
C VAL A 250 -15.92 -9.88 -0.81
N LYS A 251 -16.72 -9.03 -0.13
CA LYS A 251 -17.84 -9.49 0.68
C LYS A 251 -18.98 -10.08 -0.16
N ASP A 252 -19.16 -9.57 -1.39
CA ASP A 252 -20.28 -9.94 -2.25
C ASP A 252 -19.92 -11.09 -3.23
N ASN A 253 -18.62 -11.32 -3.52
CA ASN A 253 -18.17 -12.22 -4.57
C ASN A 253 -17.17 -13.29 -4.10
N SER A 254 -17.25 -14.47 -4.73
CA SER A 254 -16.27 -15.57 -4.63
C SER A 254 -15.20 -15.50 -5.72
N LEU A 255 -15.48 -14.81 -6.83
CA LEU A 255 -14.56 -14.58 -7.94
C LEU A 255 -14.52 -13.11 -8.34
N ILE A 256 -13.32 -12.54 -8.44
CA ILE A 256 -13.10 -11.17 -8.91
C ILE A 256 -12.05 -11.19 -10.03
N VAL A 257 -12.43 -10.72 -11.22
CA VAL A 257 -11.57 -10.67 -12.40
C VAL A 257 -11.32 -9.21 -12.77
N VAL A 258 -10.06 -8.80 -12.98
CA VAL A 258 -9.67 -7.43 -13.29
C VAL A 258 -8.89 -7.37 -14.59
N GLY A 259 -9.18 -6.39 -15.45
CA GLY A 259 -8.39 -6.11 -16.65
C GLY A 259 -6.98 -5.64 -16.34
N ASP A 260 -5.99 -6.10 -17.12
CA ASP A 260 -4.58 -5.72 -16.93
C ASP A 260 -4.21 -4.41 -17.61
N VAL A 261 -4.67 -3.30 -17.03
CA VAL A 261 -4.21 -1.97 -17.45
C VAL A 261 -2.75 -1.77 -17.07
N LYS A 262 -1.89 -1.56 -18.06
CA LYS A 262 -0.47 -1.23 -17.87
C LYS A 262 -0.31 0.24 -17.51
N SER A 263 -0.38 0.58 -16.22
CA SER A 263 -0.30 1.99 -15.73
C SER A 263 0.94 2.75 -16.24
N ARG A 264 2.05 2.05 -16.50
CA ARG A 264 3.29 2.68 -17.00
C ARG A 264 3.11 3.35 -18.35
N SER A 265 2.28 2.82 -19.24
CA SER A 265 2.04 3.42 -20.58
C SER A 265 1.35 4.78 -20.49
N PHE A 266 0.58 5.03 -19.41
CA PHE A 266 -0.14 6.28 -19.19
C PHE A 266 0.64 7.31 -18.36
N THR A 267 1.79 6.95 -17.79
CA THR A 267 2.58 7.83 -16.92
C THR A 267 3.81 8.42 -17.58
N ASN A 268 4.05 8.15 -18.87
CA ASN A 268 5.13 8.77 -19.61
C ASN A 268 4.84 10.27 -19.86
N SER A 269 5.90 11.05 -20.12
CA SER A 269 5.83 12.49 -20.33
C SER A 269 4.98 12.90 -21.53
N MET A 270 4.83 12.02 -22.52
CA MET A 270 4.12 12.31 -23.78
C MET A 270 2.58 12.29 -23.64
N THR A 271 2.02 11.56 -22.68
CA THR A 271 0.57 11.35 -22.59
C THR A 271 -0.18 12.42 -21.83
N LYS A 272 0.50 13.25 -21.02
CA LYS A 272 -0.11 14.21 -20.05
C LYS A 272 -1.14 13.58 -19.10
N LEU A 273 -1.28 12.24 -19.07
CA LEU A 273 -2.25 11.49 -18.28
C LEU A 273 -1.74 11.06 -16.90
N ALA A 274 -0.45 11.26 -16.61
CA ALA A 274 0.20 10.80 -15.39
C ALA A 274 -0.57 11.19 -14.12
N LYS A 275 -1.03 12.44 -14.02
CA LYS A 275 -1.79 12.93 -12.86
C LYS A 275 -3.11 12.17 -12.67
N SER A 276 -3.86 11.93 -13.73
CA SER A 276 -5.12 11.20 -13.72
C SER A 276 -4.90 9.72 -13.39
N THR A 277 -3.87 9.12 -13.96
CA THR A 277 -3.47 7.72 -13.69
C THR A 277 -3.08 7.51 -12.23
N TYR A 278 -2.27 8.41 -11.66
CA TYR A 278 -1.95 8.36 -10.23
C TYR A 278 -3.17 8.57 -9.34
N ASP A 279 -4.13 9.40 -9.77
CA ASP A 279 -5.36 9.65 -9.00
C ASP A 279 -6.31 8.45 -9.09
N ALA A 280 -6.40 7.77 -10.23
CA ALA A 280 -7.21 6.57 -10.41
C ALA A 280 -6.84 5.42 -9.45
N GLY A 281 -5.56 5.30 -9.10
CA GLY A 281 -5.10 4.40 -8.03
C GLY A 281 -5.17 2.91 -8.36
N TRP A 282 -5.08 2.52 -9.65
CA TRP A 282 -5.24 1.13 -10.12
C TRP A 282 -4.29 0.13 -9.46
N PHE A 283 -3.03 0.51 -9.25
CA PHE A 283 -2.08 -0.36 -8.54
C PHE A 283 -2.56 -0.68 -7.11
N GLU A 284 -3.02 0.34 -6.39
CA GLU A 284 -3.50 0.15 -5.02
C GLU A 284 -4.80 -0.65 -4.98
N LEU A 285 -5.68 -0.47 -5.96
CA LEU A 285 -6.92 -1.24 -6.11
C LEU A 285 -6.61 -2.72 -6.34
N LYS A 286 -5.77 -3.07 -7.34
CA LYS A 286 -5.34 -4.45 -7.60
C LYS A 286 -4.68 -5.06 -6.37
N ARG A 287 -3.73 -4.36 -5.74
CA ARG A 287 -3.07 -4.81 -4.51
C ARG A 287 -4.03 -5.09 -3.37
N GLN A 288 -5.07 -4.24 -3.20
CA GLN A 288 -6.07 -4.45 -2.14
C GLN A 288 -6.98 -5.63 -2.43
N LEU A 289 -7.39 -5.83 -3.67
CA LEU A 289 -8.16 -7.00 -4.08
C LEU A 289 -7.36 -8.28 -3.84
N GLU A 290 -6.13 -8.35 -4.32
CA GLU A 290 -5.24 -9.50 -4.17
C GLU A 290 -5.15 -9.98 -2.71
N TYR A 291 -4.74 -9.12 -1.77
CA TYR A 291 -4.59 -9.58 -0.39
C TYR A 291 -5.92 -9.81 0.34
N LYS A 292 -6.98 -9.06 0.00
CA LYS A 292 -8.30 -9.26 0.61
C LYS A 292 -8.94 -10.55 0.13
N CYS A 293 -8.87 -10.85 -1.16
CA CYS A 293 -9.32 -12.11 -1.73
C CYS A 293 -8.59 -13.29 -1.10
N LYS A 294 -7.25 -13.23 -1.01
CA LYS A 294 -6.45 -14.24 -0.31
C LYS A 294 -6.88 -14.44 1.15
N HIS A 295 -7.25 -13.38 1.87
CA HIS A 295 -7.70 -13.47 3.26
C HIS A 295 -9.12 -14.01 3.41
N ALA A 296 -9.97 -13.81 2.41
CA ALA A 296 -11.38 -14.21 2.44
C ALA A 296 -11.67 -15.55 1.74
N GLY A 297 -10.66 -16.16 1.09
CA GLY A 297 -10.86 -17.34 0.24
C GLY A 297 -11.60 -17.02 -1.08
N CYS A 298 -11.57 -15.76 -1.52
CA CYS A 298 -12.08 -15.31 -2.80
C CYS A 298 -11.00 -15.51 -3.88
N GLN A 299 -11.38 -15.97 -5.06
CA GLN A 299 -10.48 -16.10 -6.20
C GLN A 299 -10.27 -14.74 -6.87
N PHE A 300 -9.02 -14.42 -7.22
CA PHE A 300 -8.64 -13.15 -7.83
C PHE A 300 -7.79 -13.37 -9.05
N GLU A 301 -8.26 -12.89 -10.22
CA GLU A 301 -7.61 -13.06 -11.51
C GLU A 301 -7.33 -11.71 -12.16
N ILE A 302 -6.20 -11.62 -12.86
CA ILE A 302 -5.88 -10.49 -13.74
C ILE A 302 -5.82 -11.03 -15.18
N VAL A 303 -6.61 -10.45 -16.08
CA VAL A 303 -6.73 -10.92 -17.46
C VAL A 303 -6.36 -9.84 -18.46
N ASN A 304 -5.94 -10.25 -19.65
CA ASN A 304 -5.72 -9.34 -20.77
C ASN A 304 -7.05 -8.67 -21.16
N GLU A 305 -7.07 -7.33 -21.20
CA GLU A 305 -8.24 -6.52 -21.54
C GLU A 305 -8.35 -6.18 -23.04
N SER A 306 -7.49 -6.70 -23.89
CA SER A 306 -7.50 -6.42 -25.33
C SER A 306 -8.88 -6.75 -25.92
N TYR A 307 -9.40 -5.82 -26.71
CA TYR A 307 -10.69 -5.92 -27.40
C TYR A 307 -11.96 -5.99 -26.52
N THR A 308 -11.84 -6.05 -25.20
CA THR A 308 -13.01 -6.18 -24.29
C THR A 308 -14.04 -5.06 -24.43
N THR A 309 -13.59 -3.84 -24.78
CA THR A 309 -14.49 -2.71 -25.04
C THR A 309 -15.19 -2.78 -26.39
N GLN A 310 -14.65 -3.53 -27.37
CA GLN A 310 -15.14 -3.63 -28.74
C GLN A 310 -16.03 -4.86 -28.95
N THR A 311 -15.72 -5.95 -28.26
CA THR A 311 -16.49 -7.19 -28.32
C THR A 311 -17.83 -7.01 -27.63
N CYS A 312 -18.91 -7.37 -28.32
CA CYS A 312 -20.25 -7.40 -27.71
C CYS A 312 -20.32 -8.49 -26.64
N SER A 313 -20.69 -8.15 -25.42
CA SER A 313 -20.81 -9.12 -24.31
C SER A 313 -22.04 -10.04 -24.42
N CYS A 314 -22.89 -9.83 -25.43
CA CYS A 314 -24.05 -10.68 -25.70
C CYS A 314 -23.76 -11.74 -26.77
N CYS A 315 -23.33 -11.31 -27.97
CA CYS A 315 -23.08 -12.22 -29.10
C CYS A 315 -21.59 -12.53 -29.35
N HIS A 316 -20.69 -11.95 -28.58
CA HIS A 316 -19.23 -12.13 -28.64
C HIS A 316 -18.56 -11.71 -29.94
N LYS A 317 -19.27 -10.98 -30.84
CA LYS A 317 -18.75 -10.46 -32.10
C LYS A 317 -18.27 -9.01 -31.95
N ILE A 318 -17.33 -8.61 -32.80
CA ILE A 318 -16.94 -7.22 -33.04
C ILE A 318 -17.63 -6.76 -34.32
N SER A 319 -18.60 -5.87 -34.19
CA SER A 319 -19.39 -5.33 -35.31
C SER A 319 -18.87 -3.95 -35.77
N ASP A 320 -19.41 -3.43 -36.86
CA ASP A 320 -19.04 -2.10 -37.36
C ASP A 320 -19.45 -0.97 -36.42
N SER A 321 -20.50 -1.17 -35.63
CA SER A 321 -20.93 -0.23 -34.58
C SER A 321 -20.06 -0.26 -33.34
N SER A 322 -19.10 -1.19 -33.20
CA SER A 322 -18.24 -1.33 -32.04
C SER A 322 -17.32 -0.12 -31.85
N PRO A 323 -17.14 0.40 -30.64
CA PRO A 323 -16.30 1.56 -30.37
C PRO A 323 -14.82 1.23 -30.61
N ARG A 324 -14.23 1.73 -31.72
CA ARG A 324 -12.85 1.44 -32.12
C ARG A 324 -11.94 2.67 -32.02
N GLY A 325 -10.66 2.45 -31.75
CA GLY A 325 -9.61 3.44 -31.80
C GLY A 325 -9.84 4.68 -30.90
N ARG A 326 -9.17 5.80 -31.23
CA ARG A 326 -9.28 7.06 -30.46
C ARG A 326 -10.65 7.69 -30.52
N ALA A 327 -11.34 7.62 -31.67
CA ALA A 327 -12.71 8.12 -31.83
C ALA A 327 -13.70 7.40 -30.91
N GLY A 328 -13.57 6.08 -30.77
CA GLY A 328 -14.36 5.26 -29.90
C GLY A 328 -14.21 5.57 -28.38
N LEU A 329 -13.14 6.30 -27.97
CA LEU A 329 -12.96 6.68 -26.56
C LEU A 329 -14.08 7.62 -26.04
N ARG A 330 -14.75 8.37 -26.91
CA ARG A 330 -15.85 9.29 -26.55
C ARG A 330 -17.21 8.57 -26.49
N ILE A 331 -17.35 7.42 -27.16
CA ILE A 331 -18.58 6.63 -27.20
C ILE A 331 -18.78 5.94 -25.84
N ARG A 332 -19.89 6.23 -25.17
CA ARG A 332 -20.22 5.65 -23.85
C ARG A 332 -21.33 4.63 -23.92
N GLY A 333 -22.23 4.77 -24.87
CA GLY A 333 -23.30 3.83 -25.17
C GLY A 333 -23.27 3.49 -26.66
N TRP A 334 -23.53 2.24 -27.01
CA TRP A 334 -23.57 1.78 -28.40
C TRP A 334 -24.50 0.56 -28.54
N THR A 335 -25.06 0.38 -29.73
CA THR A 335 -25.88 -0.78 -30.03
C THR A 335 -25.10 -1.69 -30.96
N CYS A 336 -25.03 -2.98 -30.66
CA CYS A 336 -24.37 -3.97 -31.50
C CYS A 336 -25.17 -4.17 -32.81
N ALA A 337 -24.52 -3.98 -33.96
CA ALA A 337 -25.16 -4.19 -35.27
C ALA A 337 -25.52 -5.65 -35.54
N GLU A 338 -24.87 -6.61 -34.90
CA GLU A 338 -25.11 -8.04 -35.09
C GLU A 338 -26.32 -8.57 -34.32
N CYS A 339 -26.49 -8.13 -33.04
CA CYS A 339 -27.56 -8.69 -32.19
C CYS A 339 -28.53 -7.66 -31.64
N GLY A 340 -28.39 -6.39 -32.01
CA GLY A 340 -29.27 -5.33 -31.56
C GLY A 340 -29.15 -4.93 -30.07
N THR A 341 -28.30 -5.55 -29.31
CA THR A 341 -28.19 -5.27 -27.87
C THR A 341 -27.51 -3.93 -27.62
N TRP A 342 -28.10 -3.10 -26.78
CA TRP A 342 -27.49 -1.87 -26.32
C TRP A 342 -26.52 -2.10 -25.18
N HIS A 343 -25.37 -1.44 -25.22
CA HIS A 343 -24.31 -1.56 -24.24
C HIS A 343 -23.87 -0.21 -23.67
N ASN A 344 -23.69 -0.15 -22.35
CA ASN A 344 -22.78 0.81 -21.77
C ASN A 344 -21.35 0.25 -21.97
N ARG A 345 -20.47 1.02 -22.59
CA ARG A 345 -19.13 0.58 -23.00
C ARG A 345 -18.30 0.00 -21.86
N ASP A 346 -18.26 0.70 -20.71
CA ASP A 346 -17.41 0.30 -19.58
C ASP A 346 -17.99 -0.95 -18.88
N ILE A 347 -19.33 -1.09 -18.82
CA ILE A 347 -20.01 -2.28 -18.30
C ILE A 347 -19.82 -3.47 -19.26
N ASN A 348 -19.92 -3.23 -20.58
CA ASN A 348 -19.66 -4.25 -21.59
C ASN A 348 -18.24 -4.81 -21.47
N ALA A 349 -17.24 -3.93 -21.33
CA ALA A 349 -15.84 -4.33 -21.10
C ALA A 349 -15.71 -5.19 -19.82
N ALA A 350 -16.32 -4.77 -18.73
CA ALA A 350 -16.27 -5.50 -17.47
C ALA A 350 -16.93 -6.89 -17.56
N LYS A 351 -18.02 -7.03 -18.32
CA LYS A 351 -18.65 -8.35 -18.61
C LYS A 351 -17.72 -9.25 -19.41
N ASN A 352 -17.07 -8.74 -20.45
CA ASN A 352 -16.10 -9.47 -21.23
C ASN A 352 -14.86 -9.88 -20.42
N ILE A 353 -14.37 -9.00 -19.55
CA ILE A 353 -13.30 -9.31 -18.60
C ILE A 353 -13.70 -10.48 -17.69
N LEU A 354 -14.93 -10.50 -17.19
CA LEU A 354 -15.44 -11.61 -16.39
C LEU A 354 -15.48 -12.91 -17.20
N ALA A 355 -16.00 -12.86 -18.42
CA ALA A 355 -16.06 -14.06 -19.32
C ALA A 355 -14.67 -14.66 -19.55
N VAL A 356 -13.66 -13.84 -19.90
CA VAL A 356 -12.27 -14.30 -20.06
C VAL A 356 -11.72 -14.95 -18.79
N GLY A 357 -12.07 -14.43 -17.62
CA GLY A 357 -11.66 -15.03 -16.35
C GLY A 357 -12.31 -16.38 -16.09
N LEU A 358 -13.61 -16.50 -16.38
CA LEU A 358 -14.37 -17.76 -16.24
C LEU A 358 -13.83 -18.83 -17.21
N ASP A 359 -13.56 -18.47 -18.47
CA ASP A 359 -13.01 -19.39 -19.48
C ASP A 359 -11.64 -19.95 -19.04
N ARG A 360 -10.76 -19.10 -18.49
CA ARG A 360 -9.45 -19.53 -17.95
C ARG A 360 -9.61 -20.57 -16.84
N LEU A 361 -10.57 -20.35 -15.95
CA LEU A 361 -10.83 -21.28 -14.85
C LEU A 361 -11.40 -22.60 -15.32
N ALA A 362 -12.29 -22.57 -16.31
CA ALA A 362 -12.87 -23.79 -16.93
C ALA A 362 -11.80 -24.65 -17.61
N VAL A 363 -10.77 -24.03 -18.20
CA VAL A 363 -9.67 -24.73 -18.90
C VAL A 363 -8.52 -25.09 -17.95
N GLY A 364 -8.58 -24.72 -16.67
CA GLY A 364 -7.55 -25.05 -15.67
C GLY A 364 -6.21 -24.32 -15.86
N ILE A 365 -6.18 -23.19 -16.57
CA ILE A 365 -4.97 -22.38 -16.77
C ILE A 365 -4.66 -21.60 -15.46
N PRO A 366 -3.47 -21.83 -14.83
CA PRO A 366 -3.10 -21.11 -13.61
C PRO A 366 -3.01 -19.59 -13.83
N SER A 367 -3.29 -18.83 -12.78
CA SER A 367 -3.01 -17.38 -12.74
C SER A 367 -1.51 -17.10 -12.90
N VAL A 368 -1.17 -16.15 -13.74
CA VAL A 368 0.22 -15.70 -13.99
C VAL A 368 0.69 -14.73 -12.91
#